data_7fe650807a5bdcf47e6e4fb4cd8a12f9
#
_entry.id   7fe650807a5bdcf47e6e4fb4cd8a12f9
#
_cell.length_a   1.000
_cell.length_b   1.000
_cell.length_c   1.000
_cell.angle_alpha   90.00
_cell.angle_beta   90.00
_cell.angle_gamma   90.00
#
_symmetry.space_group_name_H-M   'P 1'
#
loop_
_entity.id
_entity.type
_entity.pdbx_description
1 polymer ?
#
loop_
_entity_poly.entity_id
_entity_poly.type
_entity_poly.pdbx_seq_one_letter_code
_entity_poly.pdbx_strand_id
1 'polypeptide(L)'
;MINITDNRLNNFEPMLSNIRAYKWSENWNEFPGIPVEFEVGEWFKSRIDVLLNFMENQWYYSFYISLVYISVIFSLQNYMKNRKPFSLRTPLFLWNALLAIFSIVGTIRCLPEFIDILSKQGIYGSFCNSSYFYDIRLVVWYWYFVMSKAFELGDTIFVVLRKQKLYHLHWIHHVVTLCFCWYVFADVPGTARWMVNMNFAVHSVMYTYYALRALRFRIPRPISMSITIAQIVQMLFGFYINIKSFQFKITGVACDMSLPVASTGLFIYSLFFIMFINYFVKFSHWQIQLKCIYKMRCSLV
;
A
#
# COMPACT_ATOMS: atom_id res chain seq x y z
N MET A 1 12.31 -22.93 -19.29
CA MET A 1 11.83 -21.85 -20.20
C MET A 1 10.45 -22.27 -20.68
N ILE A 2 9.40 -21.71 -20.12
CA ILE A 2 8.03 -21.94 -20.57
C ILE A 2 7.76 -20.90 -21.64
N ASN A 3 7.56 -21.37 -22.86
CA ASN A 3 7.21 -20.53 -24.01
C ASN A 3 5.74 -20.15 -23.87
N ILE A 4 5.46 -19.05 -23.19
CA ILE A 4 4.12 -18.47 -23.12
C ILE A 4 4.01 -17.55 -24.32
N THR A 5 3.57 -18.09 -25.44
CA THR A 5 3.13 -17.29 -26.60
C THR A 5 1.89 -16.50 -26.21
N ASP A 6 2.06 -15.22 -26.13
CA ASP A 6 1.16 -14.28 -25.50
C ASP A 6 -0.01 -13.88 -26.42
N ASN A 7 -1.14 -14.58 -26.30
CA ASN A 7 -2.42 -14.14 -26.87
C ASN A 7 -3.16 -13.11 -25.96
N ARG A 8 -2.43 -12.51 -24.98
CA ARG A 8 -3.01 -11.64 -23.95
C ARG A 8 -3.24 -10.19 -24.38
N LEU A 9 -3.00 -9.86 -25.63
CA LEU A 9 -3.19 -8.46 -26.08
C LEU A 9 -4.67 -8.04 -26.19
N ASN A 10 -5.61 -8.99 -26.31
CA ASN A 10 -7.00 -8.68 -26.62
C ASN A 10 -8.07 -9.28 -25.69
N ASN A 11 -7.72 -10.20 -24.76
CA ASN A 11 -8.69 -10.81 -23.88
C ASN A 11 -8.27 -10.65 -22.43
N PHE A 12 -9.11 -10.05 -21.63
CA PHE A 12 -9.04 -9.99 -20.19
C PHE A 12 -9.40 -11.37 -19.61
N GLU A 13 -8.53 -12.36 -19.82
CA GLU A 13 -8.59 -13.56 -19.00
C GLU A 13 -7.77 -13.29 -17.74
N PRO A 14 -8.39 -13.33 -16.56
CA PRO A 14 -7.67 -13.12 -15.31
C PRO A 14 -6.52 -14.13 -15.21
N MET A 15 -5.33 -13.65 -14.87
CA MET A 15 -4.14 -14.47 -14.78
C MET A 15 -4.29 -15.62 -13.76
N LEU A 16 -5.19 -15.44 -12.77
CA LEU A 16 -5.56 -16.44 -11.77
C LEU A 16 -6.16 -17.72 -12.39
N SER A 17 -6.91 -17.64 -13.50
CA SER A 17 -7.47 -18.83 -14.16
C SER A 17 -6.39 -19.74 -14.74
N ASN A 18 -5.29 -19.15 -15.25
CA ASN A 18 -4.14 -19.88 -15.79
C ASN A 18 -3.23 -20.43 -14.70
N ILE A 19 -3.20 -19.81 -13.52
CA ILE A 19 -2.37 -20.21 -12.38
C ILE A 19 -3.03 -21.34 -11.58
N ARG A 20 -4.36 -21.49 -11.60
CA ARG A 20 -5.09 -22.63 -10.97
C ARG A 20 -4.68 -24.00 -11.50
N ALA A 21 -4.16 -24.06 -12.74
CA ALA A 21 -3.61 -25.29 -13.30
C ALA A 21 -2.20 -25.61 -12.79
N TYR A 22 -1.57 -24.68 -12.05
CA TYR A 22 -0.23 -24.83 -11.55
C TYR A 22 -0.26 -25.48 -10.17
N LYS A 23 0.28 -26.68 -10.04
CA LYS A 23 0.56 -27.27 -8.73
C LYS A 23 1.58 -26.36 -8.02
N TRP A 24 1.20 -25.83 -6.87
CA TRP A 24 2.11 -25.16 -5.97
C TRP A 24 3.33 -26.05 -5.77
N SER A 25 4.54 -25.53 -6.01
CA SER A 25 5.74 -26.37 -5.91
C SER A 25 5.91 -26.83 -4.47
N GLU A 26 6.16 -28.11 -4.24
CA GLU A 26 6.40 -28.66 -2.91
C GLU A 26 7.73 -28.20 -2.28
N ASN A 27 8.57 -27.47 -3.03
CA ASN A 27 9.88 -26.96 -2.60
C ASN A 27 9.77 -25.62 -1.83
N TRP A 28 8.90 -25.57 -0.84
CA TRP A 28 8.70 -24.44 0.06
C TRP A 28 9.85 -24.17 1.04
N ASN A 29 10.86 -25.05 1.08
CA ASN A 29 11.92 -25.08 2.09
C ASN A 29 13.14 -24.20 1.75
N GLU A 30 13.14 -23.50 0.65
CA GLU A 30 14.34 -22.74 0.20
C GLU A 30 14.56 -21.41 0.90
N PHE A 31 13.58 -20.89 1.64
CA PHE A 31 13.77 -19.67 2.42
C PHE A 31 14.04 -20.01 3.90
N PRO A 32 15.17 -19.60 4.46
CA PRO A 32 15.47 -19.83 5.86
C PRO A 32 14.46 -19.10 6.76
N GLY A 33 13.79 -19.80 7.63
CA GLY A 33 12.89 -19.18 8.59
C GLY A 33 11.81 -20.12 9.12
N ILE A 34 10.66 -19.58 9.39
CA ILE A 34 9.51 -20.24 10.01
C ILE A 34 8.94 -21.30 9.06
N PRO A 35 8.61 -22.52 9.51
CA PRO A 35 7.94 -23.53 8.70
C PRO A 35 6.66 -22.99 8.07
N VAL A 36 6.41 -23.36 6.80
CA VAL A 36 5.26 -22.88 6.03
C VAL A 36 3.93 -23.19 6.74
N GLU A 37 3.83 -24.35 7.38
CA GLU A 37 2.66 -24.77 8.15
C GLU A 37 2.35 -23.78 9.28
N PHE A 38 3.36 -23.19 9.87
CA PHE A 38 3.20 -22.24 10.97
C PHE A 38 2.82 -20.84 10.47
N GLU A 39 3.37 -20.43 9.34
CA GLU A 39 3.15 -19.08 8.77
C GLU A 39 1.82 -19.00 8.01
N VAL A 40 1.53 -19.99 7.19
CA VAL A 40 0.34 -20.00 6.33
C VAL A 40 -0.88 -20.60 7.04
N GLY A 41 -0.65 -21.62 7.87
CA GLY A 41 -1.69 -22.38 8.57
C GLY A 41 -2.58 -23.20 7.64
N GLU A 42 -3.06 -24.33 8.14
CA GLU A 42 -3.93 -25.24 7.37
C GLU A 42 -5.24 -24.58 6.93
N TRP A 43 -5.75 -23.63 7.73
CA TRP A 43 -6.97 -22.89 7.41
C TRP A 43 -6.82 -22.08 6.12
N PHE A 44 -5.68 -21.41 5.93
CA PHE A 44 -5.42 -20.59 4.74
C PHE A 44 -5.15 -21.47 3.53
N LYS A 45 -4.31 -22.51 3.68
CA LYS A 45 -4.01 -23.48 2.62
C LYS A 45 -5.28 -24.10 2.04
N SER A 46 -6.21 -24.52 2.91
CA SER A 46 -7.47 -25.16 2.50
C SER A 46 -8.47 -24.21 1.83
N ARG A 47 -8.30 -22.90 1.95
CA ARG A 47 -9.23 -21.88 1.45
C ARG A 47 -8.63 -20.91 0.45
N ILE A 48 -7.37 -21.06 0.10
CA ILE A 48 -6.69 -20.12 -0.79
C ILE A 48 -7.43 -19.94 -2.11
N ASP A 49 -7.93 -21.00 -2.71
CA ASP A 49 -8.68 -20.92 -3.97
C ASP A 49 -9.98 -20.12 -3.81
N VAL A 50 -10.67 -20.29 -2.67
CA VAL A 50 -11.88 -19.53 -2.35
C VAL A 50 -11.56 -18.05 -2.17
N LEU A 51 -10.45 -17.72 -1.47
CA LEU A 51 -10.02 -16.35 -1.24
C LEU A 51 -9.58 -15.66 -2.53
N LEU A 52 -8.82 -16.37 -3.37
CA LEU A 52 -8.41 -15.85 -4.67
C LEU A 52 -9.62 -15.64 -5.59
N ASN A 53 -10.54 -16.61 -5.63
CA ASN A 53 -11.80 -16.50 -6.38
C ASN A 53 -12.67 -15.34 -5.91
N PHE A 54 -12.72 -15.11 -4.58
CA PHE A 54 -13.41 -13.95 -4.02
C PHE A 54 -12.79 -12.63 -4.54
N MET A 55 -11.48 -12.49 -4.50
CA MET A 55 -10.81 -11.27 -4.98
C MET A 55 -11.01 -11.05 -6.48
N GLU A 56 -10.98 -12.12 -7.27
CA GLU A 56 -11.19 -12.06 -8.72
C GLU A 56 -12.60 -11.60 -9.09
N ASN A 57 -13.61 -12.15 -8.43
CA ASN A 57 -15.01 -11.95 -8.82
C ASN A 57 -15.72 -10.86 -8.00
N GLN A 58 -15.17 -10.45 -6.86
CA GLN A 58 -15.85 -9.61 -5.87
C GLN A 58 -15.04 -8.36 -5.48
N TRP A 59 -13.99 -8.00 -6.24
CA TRP A 59 -13.17 -6.81 -5.98
C TRP A 59 -14.00 -5.52 -5.91
N TYR A 60 -15.13 -5.44 -6.58
CA TYR A 60 -16.03 -4.29 -6.58
C TYR A 60 -16.69 -4.01 -5.22
N TYR A 61 -16.67 -4.95 -4.26
CA TYR A 61 -17.08 -4.67 -2.88
C TYR A 61 -16.25 -3.54 -2.24
N SER A 62 -15.03 -3.32 -2.73
CA SER A 62 -14.21 -2.17 -2.32
C SER A 62 -14.91 -0.83 -2.53
N PHE A 63 -15.74 -0.70 -3.58
CA PHE A 63 -16.55 0.51 -3.81
C PHE A 63 -17.65 0.68 -2.76
N TYR A 64 -18.35 -0.41 -2.39
CA TYR A 64 -19.37 -0.33 -1.33
C TYR A 64 -18.74 0.01 0.02
N ILE A 65 -17.60 -0.60 0.36
CA ILE A 65 -16.84 -0.27 1.56
C ILE A 65 -16.43 1.21 1.53
N SER A 66 -15.97 1.72 0.39
CA SER A 66 -15.59 3.12 0.23
C SER A 66 -16.76 4.08 0.40
N LEU A 67 -17.93 3.76 -0.13
CA LEU A 67 -19.15 4.57 0.03
C LEU A 67 -19.59 4.63 1.49
N VAL A 68 -19.59 3.49 2.18
CA VAL A 68 -19.88 3.41 3.63
C VAL A 68 -18.85 4.24 4.40
N TYR A 69 -17.56 4.06 4.11
CA TYR A 69 -16.49 4.83 4.73
C TYR A 69 -16.68 6.35 4.57
N ILE A 70 -16.91 6.83 3.35
CA ILE A 70 -17.14 8.26 3.06
C ILE A 70 -18.34 8.77 3.86
N SER A 71 -19.45 8.03 3.86
CA SER A 71 -20.66 8.38 4.61
C SER A 71 -20.38 8.46 6.12
N VAL A 72 -19.66 7.50 6.68
CA VAL A 72 -19.29 7.44 8.09
C VAL A 72 -18.39 8.61 8.48
N ILE A 73 -17.32 8.89 7.73
CA ILE A 73 -16.38 9.96 8.12
C ILE A 73 -17.02 11.35 8.09
N PHE A 74 -17.84 11.66 7.07
CA PHE A 74 -18.49 12.96 6.98
C PHE A 74 -19.65 13.09 7.98
N SER A 75 -20.42 12.03 8.23
CA SER A 75 -21.43 12.00 9.28
C SER A 75 -20.80 12.18 10.67
N LEU A 76 -19.68 11.48 10.92
CA LEU A 76 -18.93 11.61 12.17
C LEU A 76 -18.31 13.00 12.32
N GLN A 77 -17.80 13.59 11.24
CA GLN A 77 -17.28 14.95 11.25
C GLN A 77 -18.39 15.98 11.61
N ASN A 78 -19.59 15.83 11.04
CA ASN A 78 -20.73 16.66 11.36
C ASN A 78 -21.18 16.46 12.82
N TYR A 79 -21.27 15.22 13.29
CA TYR A 79 -21.58 14.89 14.68
C TYR A 79 -20.58 15.51 15.67
N MET A 80 -19.30 15.50 15.31
CA MET A 80 -18.23 16.08 16.14
C MET A 80 -18.19 17.61 16.11
N LYS A 81 -18.88 18.28 15.20
CA LYS A 81 -18.78 19.74 14.97
C LYS A 81 -18.90 20.55 16.27
N ASN A 82 -19.89 20.23 17.10
CA ASN A 82 -20.20 20.95 18.34
C ASN A 82 -19.74 20.20 19.62
N ARG A 83 -18.95 19.11 19.48
CA ARG A 83 -18.48 18.29 20.61
C ARG A 83 -17.01 18.55 20.90
N LYS A 84 -16.57 18.26 22.12
CA LYS A 84 -15.14 18.30 22.48
C LYS A 84 -14.39 17.13 21.84
N PRO A 85 -13.09 17.29 21.49
CA PRO A 85 -12.28 16.20 20.96
C PRO A 85 -12.13 15.06 21.99
N PHE A 86 -12.21 13.83 21.53
CA PHE A 86 -11.96 12.66 22.37
C PHE A 86 -10.48 12.50 22.71
N SER A 87 -10.20 12.08 23.95
CA SER A 87 -8.86 11.71 24.38
C SER A 87 -8.59 10.23 24.09
N LEU A 88 -8.15 9.89 22.88
CA LEU A 88 -7.98 8.53 22.38
C LEU A 88 -6.49 8.10 22.32
N ARG A 89 -5.70 8.43 23.35
CA ARG A 89 -4.24 8.17 23.31
C ARG A 89 -3.91 6.70 23.25
N THR A 90 -4.41 5.94 24.22
CA THR A 90 -4.16 4.50 24.31
C THR A 90 -4.72 3.74 23.11
N PRO A 91 -6.00 3.92 22.71
CA PRO A 91 -6.50 3.31 21.50
C PRO A 91 -5.68 3.66 20.25
N LEU A 92 -5.28 4.92 20.09
CA LEU A 92 -4.47 5.37 18.96
C LEU A 92 -3.07 4.76 18.97
N PHE A 93 -2.44 4.65 20.15
CA PHE A 93 -1.16 3.96 20.30
C PHE A 93 -1.28 2.49 19.88
N LEU A 94 -2.26 1.76 20.42
CA LEU A 94 -2.45 0.35 20.11
C LEU A 94 -2.74 0.13 18.64
N TRP A 95 -3.56 0.98 18.03
CA TRP A 95 -3.86 0.94 16.61
C TRP A 95 -2.60 1.12 15.75
N ASN A 96 -1.84 2.18 15.99
CA ASN A 96 -0.61 2.43 15.23
C ASN A 96 0.47 1.38 15.51
N ALA A 97 0.57 0.87 16.73
CA ALA A 97 1.51 -0.20 17.07
C ALA A 97 1.17 -1.50 16.33
N LEU A 98 -0.12 -1.86 16.26
CA LEU A 98 -0.57 -3.02 15.50
C LEU A 98 -0.21 -2.90 14.01
N LEU A 99 -0.51 -1.75 13.38
CA LEU A 99 -0.19 -1.50 11.98
C LEU A 99 1.33 -1.41 11.74
N ALA A 100 2.09 -0.89 12.70
CA ALA A 100 3.55 -0.87 12.64
C ALA A 100 4.14 -2.30 12.67
N ILE A 101 3.71 -3.12 13.63
CA ILE A 101 4.15 -4.52 13.73
C ILE A 101 3.78 -5.29 12.46
N PHE A 102 2.55 -5.17 11.99
CA PHE A 102 2.11 -5.78 10.74
C PHE A 102 3.00 -5.38 9.55
N SER A 103 3.28 -4.08 9.39
CA SER A 103 4.10 -3.58 8.29
C SER A 103 5.58 -3.99 8.42
N ILE A 104 6.13 -4.04 9.63
CA ILE A 104 7.49 -4.51 9.88
C ILE A 104 7.62 -5.99 9.52
N VAL A 105 6.68 -6.82 9.99
CA VAL A 105 6.70 -8.25 9.67
C VAL A 105 6.50 -8.46 8.17
N GLY A 106 5.57 -7.76 7.53
CA GLY A 106 5.37 -7.79 6.08
C GLY A 106 6.63 -7.42 5.30
N THR A 107 7.37 -6.38 5.76
CA THR A 107 8.66 -6.01 5.16
C THR A 107 9.66 -7.17 5.28
N ILE A 108 9.82 -7.75 6.47
CA ILE A 108 10.78 -8.84 6.72
C ILE A 108 10.45 -10.07 5.86
N ARG A 109 9.17 -10.34 5.64
CA ARG A 109 8.73 -11.54 4.89
C ARG A 109 8.76 -11.37 3.37
N CYS A 110 8.49 -10.17 2.85
CA CYS A 110 8.44 -9.92 1.41
C CYS A 110 9.79 -9.45 0.82
N LEU A 111 10.61 -8.75 1.61
CA LEU A 111 11.85 -8.13 1.14
C LEU A 111 12.91 -9.15 0.62
N PRO A 112 13.11 -10.34 1.21
CA PRO A 112 14.11 -11.29 0.73
C PRO A 112 13.88 -11.72 -0.72
N GLU A 113 12.66 -12.08 -1.11
CA GLU A 113 12.34 -12.43 -2.50
C GLU A 113 12.53 -11.24 -3.43
N PHE A 114 12.12 -10.06 -3.01
CA PHE A 114 12.32 -8.84 -3.78
C PHE A 114 13.80 -8.59 -4.10
N ILE A 115 14.70 -8.72 -3.10
CA ILE A 115 16.14 -8.56 -3.28
C ILE A 115 16.70 -9.67 -4.19
N ASP A 116 16.26 -10.89 -4.01
CA ASP A 116 16.71 -12.04 -4.80
C ASP A 116 16.37 -11.84 -6.30
N ILE A 117 15.14 -11.50 -6.61
CA ILE A 117 14.72 -11.22 -7.99
C ILE A 117 15.44 -10.01 -8.56
N LEU A 118 15.59 -8.93 -7.79
CA LEU A 118 16.29 -7.73 -8.22
C LEU A 118 17.76 -8.03 -8.55
N SER A 119 18.43 -8.89 -7.77
CA SER A 119 19.81 -9.28 -7.97
C SER A 119 20.00 -10.24 -9.16
N LYS A 120 19.06 -11.17 -9.38
CA LYS A 120 19.16 -12.21 -10.42
C LYS A 120 18.63 -11.76 -11.79
N GLN A 121 17.56 -10.95 -11.79
CA GLN A 121 16.85 -10.57 -13.03
C GLN A 121 16.91 -9.05 -13.31
N GLY A 122 17.58 -8.29 -12.44
CA GLY A 122 17.71 -6.84 -12.56
C GLY A 122 16.37 -6.11 -12.39
N ILE A 123 16.39 -4.81 -12.70
CA ILE A 123 15.23 -3.92 -12.54
C ILE A 123 14.05 -4.39 -13.40
N TYR A 124 14.28 -4.76 -14.67
CA TYR A 124 13.21 -5.21 -15.57
C TYR A 124 12.49 -6.45 -15.01
N GLY A 125 13.21 -7.52 -14.71
CA GLY A 125 12.63 -8.75 -14.16
C GLY A 125 11.92 -8.51 -12.83
N SER A 126 12.41 -7.57 -12.02
CA SER A 126 11.84 -7.30 -10.70
C SER A 126 10.43 -6.69 -10.76
N PHE A 127 10.01 -6.03 -11.84
CA PHE A 127 8.67 -5.47 -11.97
C PHE A 127 7.84 -6.03 -13.13
N CYS A 128 8.45 -6.83 -14.03
CA CYS A 128 7.73 -7.49 -15.11
C CYS A 128 7.48 -8.99 -14.89
N ASN A 129 8.11 -9.59 -13.87
CA ASN A 129 7.93 -11.00 -13.54
C ASN A 129 7.10 -11.16 -12.27
N SER A 130 5.98 -11.89 -12.32
CA SER A 130 5.08 -12.16 -11.19
C SER A 130 5.40 -13.45 -10.44
N SER A 131 6.66 -13.91 -10.45
CA SER A 131 7.10 -15.17 -9.83
C SER A 131 6.80 -15.29 -8.34
N TYR A 132 6.61 -14.17 -7.62
CA TYR A 132 6.18 -14.16 -6.21
C TYR A 132 4.86 -14.92 -5.98
N PHE A 133 4.02 -15.02 -6.99
CA PHE A 133 2.75 -15.71 -6.89
C PHE A 133 2.88 -17.23 -6.80
N TYR A 134 4.03 -17.78 -7.15
CA TYR A 134 4.31 -19.22 -7.00
C TYR A 134 4.73 -19.60 -5.57
N ASP A 135 5.01 -18.64 -4.71
CA ASP A 135 5.28 -18.87 -3.28
C ASP A 135 4.03 -18.52 -2.44
N ILE A 136 3.37 -19.54 -1.87
CA ILE A 136 2.16 -19.37 -1.07
C ILE A 136 2.36 -18.40 0.10
N ARG A 137 3.55 -18.34 0.69
CA ARG A 137 3.86 -17.41 1.79
C ARG A 137 3.72 -15.97 1.33
N LEU A 138 4.26 -15.66 0.14
CA LEU A 138 4.14 -14.33 -0.44
C LEU A 138 2.71 -14.03 -0.84
N VAL A 139 1.99 -14.97 -1.45
CA VAL A 139 0.55 -14.81 -1.77
C VAL A 139 -0.26 -14.47 -0.52
N VAL A 140 0.00 -15.15 0.60
CA VAL A 140 -0.64 -14.86 1.89
C VAL A 140 -0.34 -13.44 2.36
N TRP A 141 0.94 -13.00 2.32
CA TRP A 141 1.33 -11.65 2.73
C TRP A 141 0.78 -10.58 1.80
N TYR A 142 0.71 -10.83 0.49
CA TYR A 142 0.09 -9.93 -0.48
C TYR A 142 -1.43 -9.86 -0.27
N TRP A 143 -2.07 -10.96 0.07
CA TRP A 143 -3.48 -10.96 0.44
C TRP A 143 -3.73 -10.18 1.74
N TYR A 144 -2.94 -10.39 2.78
CA TYR A 144 -3.01 -9.59 4.01
C TYR A 144 -2.77 -8.10 3.73
N PHE A 145 -1.82 -7.78 2.87
CA PHE A 145 -1.57 -6.41 2.43
C PHE A 145 -2.81 -5.78 1.81
N VAL A 146 -3.48 -6.46 0.89
CA VAL A 146 -4.67 -5.95 0.22
C VAL A 146 -5.84 -5.82 1.20
N MET A 147 -6.02 -6.77 2.12
CA MET A 147 -7.03 -6.71 3.18
C MET A 147 -6.74 -5.58 4.18
N SER A 148 -5.47 -5.32 4.49
CA SER A 148 -5.09 -4.24 5.41
C SER A 148 -5.61 -2.87 4.97
N LYS A 149 -5.78 -2.63 3.66
CA LYS A 149 -6.29 -1.36 3.14
C LYS A 149 -7.71 -1.04 3.62
N ALA A 150 -8.52 -2.06 3.87
CA ALA A 150 -9.83 -1.87 4.52
C ALA A 150 -9.69 -1.52 6.01
N PHE A 151 -8.74 -2.14 6.73
CA PHE A 151 -8.46 -1.80 8.13
C PHE A 151 -7.88 -0.38 8.27
N GLU A 152 -6.98 0.02 7.39
CA GLU A 152 -6.35 1.36 7.38
C GLU A 152 -7.38 2.51 7.26
N LEU A 153 -8.60 2.26 6.80
CA LEU A 153 -9.71 3.23 6.84
C LEU A 153 -10.01 3.75 8.26
N GLY A 154 -9.71 2.92 9.28
CA GLY A 154 -9.85 3.29 10.69
C GLY A 154 -8.98 4.47 11.11
N ASP A 155 -7.88 4.75 10.44
CA ASP A 155 -7.01 5.90 10.73
C ASP A 155 -7.80 7.21 10.69
N THR A 156 -8.71 7.34 9.73
CA THR A 156 -9.52 8.53 9.55
C THR A 156 -10.53 8.73 10.68
N ILE A 157 -11.04 7.64 11.26
CA ILE A 157 -11.93 7.71 12.43
C ILE A 157 -11.19 8.39 13.59
N PHE A 158 -9.94 8.01 13.86
CA PHE A 158 -9.13 8.66 14.89
C PHE A 158 -8.86 10.13 14.58
N VAL A 159 -8.61 10.50 13.32
CA VAL A 159 -8.41 11.89 12.89
C VAL A 159 -9.66 12.72 13.20
N VAL A 160 -10.84 12.24 12.82
CA VAL A 160 -12.12 12.95 13.00
C VAL A 160 -12.51 13.04 14.47
N LEU A 161 -12.45 11.94 15.23
CA LEU A 161 -12.81 11.92 16.66
C LEU A 161 -11.91 12.83 17.52
N ARG A 162 -10.66 13.00 17.12
CA ARG A 162 -9.70 13.91 17.77
C ARG A 162 -9.78 15.35 17.24
N LYS A 163 -10.72 15.63 16.34
CA LYS A 163 -10.88 16.93 15.68
C LYS A 163 -9.59 17.44 15.02
N GLN A 164 -8.81 16.55 14.50
CA GLN A 164 -7.66 16.93 13.67
C GLN A 164 -8.14 17.30 12.27
N LYS A 165 -7.37 18.17 11.59
CA LYS A 165 -7.71 18.59 10.23
C LYS A 165 -7.68 17.37 9.28
N LEU A 166 -8.83 17.08 8.70
CA LEU A 166 -8.95 16.05 7.67
C LEU A 166 -8.54 16.65 6.31
N TYR A 167 -7.37 16.27 5.83
CA TYR A 167 -6.88 16.66 4.51
C TYR A 167 -7.50 15.80 3.42
N HIS A 168 -7.78 16.38 2.25
CA HIS A 168 -8.31 15.64 1.10
C HIS A 168 -7.39 14.49 0.68
N LEU A 169 -6.07 14.72 0.68
CA LEU A 169 -5.07 13.69 0.42
C LEU A 169 -5.32 12.42 1.26
N HIS A 170 -5.63 12.57 2.55
CA HIS A 170 -5.76 11.44 3.47
C HIS A 170 -6.91 10.51 3.07
N TRP A 171 -8.16 11.00 3.03
CA TRP A 171 -9.32 10.13 2.77
C TRP A 171 -9.43 9.69 1.30
N ILE A 172 -9.02 10.54 0.34
CA ILE A 172 -8.97 10.16 -1.08
C ILE A 172 -7.95 9.04 -1.30
N HIS A 173 -6.76 9.18 -0.70
CA HIS A 173 -5.73 8.14 -0.76
C HIS A 173 -6.27 6.80 -0.24
N HIS A 174 -6.92 6.76 0.91
CA HIS A 174 -7.47 5.53 1.48
C HIS A 174 -8.52 4.88 0.56
N VAL A 175 -9.46 5.65 0.03
CA VAL A 175 -10.47 5.15 -0.91
C VAL A 175 -9.83 4.59 -2.18
N VAL A 176 -8.98 5.39 -2.83
CA VAL A 176 -8.37 5.02 -4.11
C VAL A 176 -7.44 3.83 -3.94
N THR A 177 -6.66 3.80 -2.85
CA THR A 177 -5.75 2.69 -2.56
C THR A 177 -6.51 1.39 -2.27
N LEU A 178 -7.61 1.44 -1.51
CA LEU A 178 -8.46 0.28 -1.26
C LEU A 178 -8.99 -0.29 -2.58
N CYS A 179 -9.65 0.54 -3.40
CA CYS A 179 -10.23 0.09 -4.67
C CYS A 179 -9.15 -0.44 -5.63
N PHE A 180 -8.01 0.25 -5.71
CA PHE A 180 -6.93 -0.15 -6.60
C PHE A 180 -6.28 -1.46 -6.18
N CYS A 181 -5.94 -1.63 -4.90
CA CYS A 181 -5.33 -2.86 -4.41
C CYS A 181 -6.24 -4.08 -4.61
N TRP A 182 -7.55 -3.94 -4.36
CA TRP A 182 -8.53 -5.01 -4.58
C TRP A 182 -8.67 -5.35 -6.06
N TYR A 183 -8.76 -4.34 -6.93
CA TYR A 183 -8.84 -4.54 -8.38
C TYR A 183 -7.59 -5.22 -8.95
N VAL A 184 -6.41 -4.75 -8.55
CA VAL A 184 -5.13 -5.21 -9.11
C VAL A 184 -4.75 -6.61 -8.62
N PHE A 185 -5.24 -7.02 -7.44
CA PHE A 185 -4.86 -8.31 -6.86
C PHE A 185 -5.15 -9.50 -7.79
N ALA A 186 -6.28 -9.45 -8.50
CA ALA A 186 -6.68 -10.51 -9.43
C ALA A 186 -5.80 -10.61 -10.69
N ASP A 187 -5.15 -9.51 -11.07
CA ASP A 187 -4.27 -9.45 -12.25
C ASP A 187 -2.86 -10.01 -11.97
N VAL A 188 -2.50 -10.14 -10.69
CA VAL A 188 -1.18 -10.61 -10.25
C VAL A 188 -0.02 -9.92 -10.99
N PRO A 189 0.04 -8.58 -11.03
CA PRO A 189 1.03 -7.90 -11.83
C PRO A 189 2.43 -7.98 -11.22
N GLY A 190 3.47 -8.13 -12.04
CA GLY A 190 4.85 -8.10 -11.55
C GLY A 190 5.22 -6.83 -10.79
N THR A 191 4.57 -5.70 -11.11
CA THR A 191 4.75 -4.40 -10.43
C THR A 191 4.30 -4.41 -8.96
N ALA A 192 3.40 -5.33 -8.56
CA ALA A 192 2.95 -5.44 -7.17
C ALA A 192 4.11 -5.70 -6.21
N ARG A 193 5.17 -6.40 -6.67
CA ARG A 193 6.39 -6.63 -5.87
C ARG A 193 6.97 -5.32 -5.33
N TRP A 194 7.15 -4.33 -6.17
CA TRP A 194 7.65 -3.01 -5.77
C TRP A 194 6.67 -2.27 -4.88
N MET A 195 5.39 -2.26 -5.26
CA MET A 195 4.35 -1.50 -4.56
C MET A 195 4.16 -2.01 -3.15
N VAL A 196 4.09 -3.33 -2.96
CA VAL A 196 3.91 -3.96 -1.64
C VAL A 196 5.14 -3.75 -0.76
N ASN A 197 6.35 -4.02 -1.27
CA ASN A 197 7.57 -3.90 -0.46
C ASN A 197 7.84 -2.44 -0.06
N MET A 198 7.73 -1.48 -0.98
CA MET A 198 7.90 -0.06 -0.65
C MET A 198 6.86 0.42 0.36
N ASN A 199 5.59 0.00 0.21
CA ASN A 199 4.54 0.42 1.11
C ASN A 199 4.72 -0.17 2.51
N PHE A 200 5.03 -1.45 2.65
CA PHE A 200 5.35 -2.06 3.93
C PHE A 200 6.53 -1.34 4.61
N ALA A 201 7.62 -1.08 3.90
CA ALA A 201 8.79 -0.40 4.44
C ALA A 201 8.47 1.02 4.93
N VAL A 202 7.77 1.81 4.14
CA VAL A 202 7.39 3.19 4.51
C VAL A 202 6.36 3.19 5.64
N HIS A 203 5.37 2.30 5.62
CA HIS A 203 4.35 2.17 6.66
C HIS A 203 4.94 1.69 7.98
N SER A 204 5.95 0.82 7.97
CA SER A 204 6.63 0.38 9.19
C SER A 204 7.23 1.56 9.97
N VAL A 205 7.89 2.48 9.26
CA VAL A 205 8.47 3.68 9.87
C VAL A 205 7.38 4.70 10.25
N MET A 206 6.41 4.92 9.37
CA MET A 206 5.33 5.89 9.57
C MET A 206 4.44 5.53 10.77
N TYR A 207 3.95 4.30 10.85
CA TYR A 207 3.10 3.88 11.96
C TYR A 207 3.88 3.77 13.28
N THR A 208 5.16 3.38 13.25
CA THR A 208 6.03 3.46 14.43
C THR A 208 6.15 4.90 14.94
N TYR A 209 6.37 5.85 14.04
CA TYR A 209 6.39 7.27 14.39
C TYR A 209 5.07 7.72 15.03
N TYR A 210 3.91 7.35 14.46
CA TYR A 210 2.61 7.74 15.01
C TYR A 210 2.31 7.07 16.36
N ALA A 211 2.72 5.82 16.56
CA ALA A 211 2.62 5.13 17.85
C ALA A 211 3.40 5.88 18.94
N LEU A 212 4.66 6.22 18.69
CA LEU A 212 5.48 6.99 19.61
C LEU A 212 4.92 8.39 19.88
N ARG A 213 4.38 9.06 18.86
CA ARG A 213 3.70 10.37 19.01
C ARG A 213 2.43 10.29 19.85
N ALA A 214 1.68 9.18 19.76
CA ALA A 214 0.51 8.95 20.61
C ALA A 214 0.89 8.87 22.10
N LEU A 215 2.07 8.30 22.40
CA LEU A 215 2.66 8.25 23.76
C LEU A 215 3.32 9.57 24.19
N ARG A 216 3.24 10.63 23.37
CA ARG A 216 3.84 11.96 23.62
C ARG A 216 5.39 12.01 23.56
N PHE A 217 6.05 11.02 22.97
CA PHE A 217 7.48 11.15 22.74
C PHE A 217 7.77 12.39 21.87
N ARG A 218 8.76 13.16 22.29
CA ARG A 218 9.25 14.33 21.51
C ARG A 218 10.19 13.84 20.42
N ILE A 219 9.65 13.65 19.22
CA ILE A 219 10.44 13.23 18.06
C ILE A 219 10.88 14.48 17.28
N PRO A 220 12.17 14.61 16.95
CA PRO A 220 12.69 15.73 16.20
C PRO A 220 12.00 15.92 14.84
N ARG A 221 11.82 17.17 14.41
CA ARG A 221 11.19 17.51 13.13
C ARG A 221 11.84 16.86 11.89
N PRO A 222 13.19 16.75 11.80
CA PRO A 222 13.81 16.08 10.65
C PRO A 222 13.26 14.67 10.40
N ILE A 223 12.96 13.90 11.45
CA ILE A 223 12.41 12.54 11.30
C ILE A 223 11.05 12.57 10.61
N SER A 224 10.13 13.47 11.01
CA SER A 224 8.83 13.58 10.34
C SER A 224 8.97 14.04 8.88
N MET A 225 9.92 14.91 8.58
CA MET A 225 10.22 15.33 7.21
C MET A 225 10.78 14.17 6.38
N SER A 226 11.72 13.38 6.94
CA SER A 226 12.28 12.21 6.25
C SER A 226 11.20 11.18 5.90
N ILE A 227 10.22 10.96 6.79
CA ILE A 227 9.07 10.08 6.51
C ILE A 227 8.26 10.62 5.32
N THR A 228 7.96 11.91 5.30
CA THR A 228 7.22 12.51 4.16
C THR A 228 8.02 12.44 2.86
N ILE A 229 9.33 12.65 2.92
CA ILE A 229 10.23 12.50 1.76
C ILE A 229 10.21 11.04 1.27
N ALA A 230 10.28 10.06 2.17
CA ALA A 230 10.19 8.64 1.81
C ALA A 230 8.87 8.31 1.11
N GLN A 231 7.74 8.87 1.56
CA GLN A 231 6.44 8.72 0.90
C GLN A 231 6.45 9.32 -0.51
N ILE A 232 7.04 10.50 -0.71
CA ILE A 232 7.16 11.14 -2.04
C ILE A 232 8.06 10.31 -2.95
N VAL A 233 9.18 9.82 -2.44
CA VAL A 233 10.10 8.93 -3.19
C VAL A 233 9.38 7.65 -3.59
N GLN A 234 8.60 7.04 -2.71
CA GLN A 234 7.76 5.89 -3.04
C GLN A 234 6.80 6.20 -4.21
N MET A 235 6.15 7.36 -4.21
CA MET A 235 5.24 7.73 -5.32
C MET A 235 6.00 7.96 -6.63
N LEU A 236 7.19 8.55 -6.60
CA LEU A 236 8.07 8.71 -7.76
C LEU A 236 8.47 7.36 -8.36
N PHE A 237 8.94 6.44 -7.52
CA PHE A 237 9.31 5.11 -7.98
C PHE A 237 8.10 4.34 -8.51
N GLY A 238 6.96 4.40 -7.83
CA GLY A 238 5.72 3.80 -8.31
C GLY A 238 5.28 4.37 -9.66
N PHE A 239 5.38 5.67 -9.85
CA PHE A 239 5.12 6.33 -11.15
C PHE A 239 6.08 5.83 -12.23
N TYR A 240 7.39 5.80 -11.96
CA TYR A 240 8.40 5.31 -12.88
C TYR A 240 8.15 3.86 -13.32
N ILE A 241 7.84 2.98 -12.37
CA ILE A 241 7.57 1.57 -12.65
C ILE A 241 6.30 1.42 -13.52
N ASN A 242 5.24 2.16 -13.21
CA ASN A 242 4.01 2.09 -13.98
C ASN A 242 4.16 2.64 -15.41
N ILE A 243 4.91 3.74 -15.61
CA ILE A 243 5.17 4.28 -16.94
C ILE A 243 6.01 3.30 -17.77
N LYS A 244 7.00 2.64 -17.15
CA LYS A 244 7.82 1.63 -17.83
C LYS A 244 7.01 0.38 -18.18
N SER A 245 6.23 -0.13 -17.27
CA SER A 245 5.36 -1.29 -17.51
C SER A 245 4.31 -1.00 -18.59
N PHE A 246 3.70 0.17 -18.56
CA PHE A 246 2.78 0.62 -19.61
C PHE A 246 3.48 0.71 -20.97
N GLN A 247 4.68 1.30 -21.00
CA GLN A 247 5.49 1.41 -22.22
C GLN A 247 5.82 0.02 -22.79
N PHE A 248 6.21 -0.95 -21.95
CA PHE A 248 6.48 -2.33 -22.40
C PHE A 248 5.24 -3.00 -22.97
N LYS A 249 4.08 -2.82 -22.34
CA LYS A 249 2.81 -3.39 -22.87
C LYS A 249 2.45 -2.85 -24.24
N ILE A 250 2.57 -1.56 -24.50
CA ILE A 250 2.23 -0.97 -25.81
C ILE A 250 3.30 -1.27 -26.89
N THR A 251 4.54 -1.57 -26.50
CA THR A 251 5.62 -1.94 -27.45
C THR A 251 5.74 -3.45 -27.65
N GLY A 252 4.87 -4.26 -27.04
CA GLY A 252 4.87 -5.72 -27.18
C GLY A 252 5.98 -6.42 -26.38
N VAL A 253 6.66 -5.73 -25.48
CA VAL A 253 7.64 -6.35 -24.57
C VAL A 253 6.91 -7.12 -23.48
N ALA A 254 7.33 -8.36 -23.21
CA ALA A 254 6.69 -9.23 -22.24
C ALA A 254 6.76 -8.60 -20.83
N CYS A 255 5.60 -8.44 -20.18
CA CYS A 255 5.50 -7.94 -18.82
C CYS A 255 4.21 -8.49 -18.19
N ASP A 256 4.32 -9.13 -17.02
CA ASP A 256 3.22 -9.82 -16.35
C ASP A 256 2.27 -8.80 -15.71
N MET A 257 1.42 -8.24 -16.51
CA MET A 257 0.26 -7.42 -16.12
C MET A 257 -0.65 -7.17 -17.33
N SER A 258 -1.91 -6.90 -17.09
CA SER A 258 -2.83 -6.47 -18.14
C SER A 258 -2.66 -4.98 -18.49
N LEU A 259 -3.04 -4.58 -19.71
CA LEU A 259 -3.01 -3.19 -20.13
C LEU A 259 -3.94 -2.29 -19.31
N PRO A 260 -5.17 -2.73 -18.93
CA PRO A 260 -6.03 -1.97 -18.03
C PRO A 260 -5.37 -1.69 -16.67
N VAL A 261 -4.70 -2.67 -16.07
CA VAL A 261 -3.99 -2.49 -14.78
C VAL A 261 -2.81 -1.54 -14.93
N ALA A 262 -2.03 -1.66 -16.02
CA ALA A 262 -0.94 -0.73 -16.32
C ALA A 262 -1.42 0.72 -16.45
N SER A 263 -2.52 0.93 -17.20
CA SER A 263 -3.12 2.25 -17.41
C SER A 263 -3.67 2.85 -16.11
N THR A 264 -4.42 2.05 -15.36
CA THR A 264 -5.01 2.47 -14.07
C THR A 264 -3.92 2.78 -13.06
N GLY A 265 -2.87 1.94 -12.98
CA GLY A 265 -1.72 2.17 -12.11
C GLY A 265 -1.01 3.48 -12.45
N LEU A 266 -0.75 3.74 -13.73
CA LEU A 266 -0.13 4.99 -14.18
C LEU A 266 -0.96 6.21 -13.78
N PHE A 267 -2.28 6.16 -13.99
CA PHE A 267 -3.19 7.24 -13.61
C PHE A 267 -3.18 7.50 -12.09
N ILE A 268 -3.31 6.45 -11.29
CA ILE A 268 -3.39 6.56 -9.83
C ILE A 268 -2.07 7.05 -9.21
N TYR A 269 -0.93 6.54 -9.67
CA TYR A 269 0.37 7.01 -9.18
C TYR A 269 0.67 8.45 -9.60
N SER A 270 0.22 8.89 -10.79
CA SER A 270 0.28 10.29 -11.21
C SER A 270 -0.56 11.18 -10.29
N LEU A 271 -1.79 10.76 -10.00
CA LEU A 271 -2.70 11.47 -9.09
C LEU A 271 -2.08 11.60 -7.69
N PHE A 272 -1.59 10.51 -7.11
CA PHE A 272 -0.97 10.53 -5.79
C PHE A 272 0.28 11.41 -5.76
N PHE A 273 1.14 11.29 -6.76
CA PHE A 273 2.34 12.13 -6.86
C PHE A 273 2.00 13.63 -6.82
N ILE A 274 1.03 14.07 -7.63
CA ILE A 274 0.57 15.47 -7.63
C ILE A 274 0.00 15.87 -6.27
N MET A 275 -0.82 15.03 -5.67
CA MET A 275 -1.43 15.31 -4.37
C MET A 275 -0.39 15.41 -3.24
N PHE A 276 0.59 14.51 -3.20
CA PHE A 276 1.66 14.53 -2.20
C PHE A 276 2.58 15.74 -2.36
N ILE A 277 2.96 16.12 -3.58
CA ILE A 277 3.75 17.34 -3.83
C ILE A 277 2.98 18.57 -3.39
N ASN A 278 1.70 18.70 -3.76
CA ASN A 278 0.87 19.81 -3.33
C ASN A 278 0.76 19.90 -1.81
N TYR A 279 0.63 18.77 -1.14
CA TYR A 279 0.62 18.72 0.32
C TYR A 279 1.96 19.17 0.90
N PHE A 280 3.07 18.67 0.37
CA PHE A 280 4.41 19.01 0.85
C PHE A 280 4.75 20.50 0.67
N VAL A 281 4.44 21.06 -0.50
CA VAL A 281 4.65 22.49 -0.79
C VAL A 281 3.83 23.37 0.17
N LYS A 282 2.53 23.07 0.37
CA LYS A 282 1.68 23.81 1.31
C LYS A 282 2.19 23.71 2.75
N PHE A 283 2.65 22.54 3.16
CA PHE A 283 3.22 22.32 4.48
C PHE A 283 4.51 23.08 4.69
N SER A 284 5.40 23.08 3.69
CA SER A 284 6.68 23.83 3.72
C SER A 284 6.47 25.34 3.77
N HIS A 285 5.56 25.87 2.96
CA HIS A 285 5.19 27.29 2.99
C HIS A 285 4.65 27.74 4.35
N TRP A 286 3.74 26.94 4.93
CA TRP A 286 3.19 27.22 6.26
C TRP A 286 4.27 27.22 7.35
N GLN A 287 5.23 26.31 7.28
CA GLN A 287 6.38 26.25 8.20
C GLN A 287 7.30 27.47 8.08
N ILE A 288 7.55 27.95 6.85
CA ILE A 288 8.36 29.16 6.60
C ILE A 288 7.66 30.39 7.17
N GLN A 289 6.35 30.54 6.95
CA GLN A 289 5.57 31.65 7.49
C GLN A 289 5.59 31.67 9.03
N LEU A 290 5.43 30.52 9.69
CA LEU A 290 5.52 30.43 11.16
C LEU A 290 6.91 30.84 11.67
N LYS A 291 7.98 30.43 10.99
CA LYS A 291 9.34 30.86 11.36
C LYS A 291 9.54 32.37 11.21
N CYS A 292 9.02 32.96 10.13
CA CYS A 292 9.08 34.41 9.92
C CYS A 292 8.30 35.18 10.99
N ILE A 293 7.08 34.72 11.35
CA ILE A 293 6.26 35.35 12.40
C ILE A 293 6.96 35.24 13.76
N TYR A 294 7.56 34.09 14.07
CA TYR A 294 8.29 33.90 15.33
C TYR A 294 9.54 34.77 15.39
N LYS A 295 10.29 34.89 14.29
CA LYS A 295 11.48 35.71 14.20
C LYS A 295 11.13 37.24 14.35
N MET A 296 10.04 37.69 13.73
CA MET A 296 9.53 39.04 13.89
C MET A 296 9.07 39.34 15.33
N ARG A 297 8.44 38.40 16.03
CA ARG A 297 8.10 38.55 17.45
C ARG A 297 9.33 38.60 18.37
N CYS A 298 10.40 37.88 18.05
CA CYS A 298 11.63 37.90 18.83
C CYS A 298 12.49 39.14 18.55
N SER A 299 12.27 39.87 17.43
CA SER A 299 12.98 41.11 17.11
C SER A 299 12.24 42.38 17.59
N LEU A 300 11.07 42.24 18.20
CA LEU A 300 10.26 43.33 18.78
C LEU A 300 10.23 43.29 20.33
N VAL A 301 11.05 42.44 20.94
CA VAL A 301 11.36 42.37 22.37
C VAL A 301 12.84 42.61 22.58
#